data_4b1410885e8972db09d52be167671a82
#
_entry.id   4b1410885e8972db09d52be167671a82
#
_cell.length_a   1.000
_cell.length_b   1.000
_cell.length_c   1.000
_cell.angle_alpha   90.00
_cell.angle_beta   90.00
_cell.angle_gamma   90.00
#
_symmetry.space_group_name_H-M   'P 1'
#
loop_
_entity.id
_entity.type
_entity.pdbx_description
1 polymer ?
#
loop_
_entity_poly.entity_id
_entity_poly.type
_entity_poly.pdbx_seq_one_letter_code
_entity_poly.pdbx_strand_id
1 'polypeptide(L)'
;MIQQWLNGKTLLFIIAVSIVTGTIFYSRYLSQKIAADEKKKVEIWIEAQRTILTATDQASFNLAAEISSENKDIPIIETDENDKINPANCVNIDSAKMHDDSNYLVQKLAEFKKQNNPIIIPIGDKPNVVNKYYYGESVLQQEVRYYPIVQLIIVGLFIIITIIAQRTAYISTQNQLWAGLAKETAHQLGTPVSSLKGWVEVLRDIAGNENIIIEIEKDISRLELITDRFGKIGSKPQLEETNILQQISSMVDYIKKRAGVNVDFTINTNGEKEIPAMISPPLFDWVMENLLKNALDAMDGHGKITIQILDTASQLLIDVTDTGKGISKANLPQVFNPGFTTKKRGWGLGLTLTKRIIEQYHKGAIYVKATEPGKGTTFRIELNKG
;
A
#
# COMPACT_ATOMS: atom_id res chain seq x y z
N MET A 1 -7.79 -17.37 27.40
CA MET A 1 -8.54 -16.44 26.52
C MET A 1 -7.85 -15.09 26.29
N ILE A 2 -6.95 -14.62 27.16
CA ILE A 2 -6.21 -13.33 27.01
C ILE A 2 -5.01 -13.45 26.07
N GLN A 3 -4.46 -14.62 25.85
CA GLN A 3 -3.22 -14.85 25.07
C GLN A 3 -3.39 -14.79 23.53
N GLN A 4 -4.60 -14.80 23.01
CA GLN A 4 -4.88 -14.69 21.55
C GLN A 4 -5.09 -13.26 21.07
N TRP A 5 -5.18 -12.26 21.94
CA TRP A 5 -5.43 -10.86 21.60
C TRP A 5 -4.17 -10.02 21.40
N LEU A 6 -3.02 -10.50 21.83
CA LEU A 6 -1.74 -9.81 21.60
C LEU A 6 -1.04 -10.32 20.33
N ASN A 7 -1.67 -10.19 19.21
CA ASN A 7 -0.94 -10.22 17.93
C ASN A 7 0.04 -9.03 17.92
N GLY A 8 1.28 -9.24 17.45
CA GLY A 8 2.30 -8.17 17.41
C GLY A 8 1.81 -6.86 16.77
N LYS A 9 0.78 -6.93 15.92
CA LYS A 9 0.09 -5.76 15.31
C LYS A 9 -0.71 -4.94 16.33
N THR A 10 -1.45 -5.58 17.21
CA THR A 10 -2.22 -4.92 18.29
C THR A 10 -1.29 -4.29 19.32
N LEU A 11 -0.19 -4.95 19.63
CA LEU A 11 0.83 -4.41 20.54
C LEU A 11 1.49 -3.16 19.95
N LEU A 12 1.92 -3.18 18.69
CA LEU A 12 2.49 -2.02 18.00
C LEU A 12 1.50 -0.85 17.93
N PHE A 13 0.22 -1.13 17.66
CA PHE A 13 -0.82 -0.10 17.64
C PHE A 13 -1.02 0.53 19.03
N ILE A 14 -1.09 -0.28 20.09
CA ILE A 14 -1.23 0.22 21.47
C ILE A 14 -0.02 1.08 21.85
N ILE A 15 1.20 0.65 21.53
CA ILE A 15 2.43 1.41 21.78
C ILE A 15 2.39 2.75 21.04
N ALA A 16 2.03 2.75 19.75
CA ALA A 16 1.93 3.98 18.95
C ALA A 16 0.91 4.97 19.52
N VAL A 17 -0.27 4.49 19.89
CA VAL A 17 -1.31 5.32 20.53
C VAL A 17 -0.84 5.87 21.89
N SER A 18 -0.17 5.04 22.69
CA SER A 18 0.35 5.46 24.01
C SER A 18 1.42 6.54 23.87
N ILE A 19 2.35 6.40 22.91
CA ILE A 19 3.38 7.40 22.63
C ILE A 19 2.74 8.73 22.20
N VAL A 20 1.82 8.68 21.24
CA VAL A 20 1.14 9.89 20.74
C VAL A 20 0.37 10.59 21.85
N THR A 21 -0.42 9.84 22.62
CA THR A 21 -1.20 10.37 23.73
C THR A 21 -0.30 10.99 24.81
N GLY A 22 0.75 10.29 25.19
CA GLY A 22 1.73 10.77 26.17
C GLY A 22 2.42 12.06 25.71
N THR A 23 2.78 12.13 24.43
CA THR A 23 3.43 13.33 23.88
C THR A 23 2.49 14.52 23.81
N ILE A 24 1.22 14.34 23.44
CA ILE A 24 0.22 15.42 23.43
C ILE A 24 0.04 15.97 24.85
N PHE A 25 -0.08 15.09 25.84
CA PHE A 25 -0.19 15.49 27.23
C PHE A 25 1.05 16.28 27.72
N TYR A 26 2.23 15.71 27.43
CA TYR A 26 3.50 16.34 27.84
C TYR A 26 3.73 17.69 27.14
N SER A 27 3.44 17.78 25.84
CA SER A 27 3.55 19.03 25.08
C SER A 27 2.61 20.11 25.61
N ARG A 28 1.36 19.77 25.96
CA ARG A 28 0.42 20.70 26.59
C ARG A 28 0.93 21.19 27.96
N TYR A 29 1.40 20.27 28.79
CA TYR A 29 1.98 20.64 30.09
C TYR A 29 3.18 21.57 29.94
N LEU A 30 4.10 21.26 29.02
CA LEU A 30 5.29 22.07 28.75
C LEU A 30 4.90 23.43 28.18
N SER A 31 3.97 23.50 27.24
CA SER A 31 3.47 24.77 26.69
C SER A 31 2.88 25.69 27.78
N GLN A 32 2.07 25.13 28.69
CA GLN A 32 1.51 25.90 29.80
C GLN A 32 2.60 26.42 30.76
N LYS A 33 3.60 25.60 31.05
CA LYS A 33 4.74 25.98 31.91
C LYS A 33 5.57 27.08 31.26
N ILE A 34 5.87 26.98 29.97
CA ILE A 34 6.59 28.01 29.22
C ILE A 34 5.79 29.30 29.19
N ALA A 35 4.48 29.26 28.89
CA ALA A 35 3.61 30.44 28.88
C ALA A 35 3.61 31.18 30.24
N ALA A 36 3.58 30.42 31.35
CA ALA A 36 3.65 31.03 32.69
C ALA A 36 5.00 31.68 32.97
N ASP A 37 6.09 31.05 32.54
CA ASP A 37 7.47 31.57 32.66
C ASP A 37 7.66 32.82 31.78
N GLU A 38 7.16 32.80 30.53
CA GLU A 38 7.22 33.96 29.64
C GLU A 38 6.46 35.15 30.18
N LYS A 39 5.24 34.93 30.70
CA LYS A 39 4.48 35.97 31.36
C LYS A 39 5.29 36.63 32.48
N LYS A 40 5.92 35.82 33.32
CA LYS A 40 6.76 36.34 34.44
C LYS A 40 7.98 37.09 33.93
N LYS A 41 8.63 36.63 32.86
CA LYS A 41 9.73 37.36 32.23
C LYS A 41 9.28 38.71 31.68
N VAL A 42 8.11 38.77 31.04
CA VAL A 42 7.53 40.03 30.54
C VAL A 42 7.22 40.98 31.70
N GLU A 43 6.64 40.50 32.82
CA GLU A 43 6.38 41.28 34.01
C GLU A 43 7.68 41.90 34.59
N ILE A 44 8.74 41.10 34.70
CA ILE A 44 10.06 41.54 35.16
C ILE A 44 10.68 42.56 34.20
N TRP A 45 10.56 42.29 32.88
CA TRP A 45 11.06 43.23 31.85
C TRP A 45 10.36 44.59 31.93
N ILE A 46 9.04 44.61 32.11
CA ILE A 46 8.26 45.83 32.24
C ILE A 46 8.70 46.63 33.50
N GLU A 47 8.88 45.95 34.62
CA GLU A 47 9.34 46.61 35.85
C GLU A 47 10.78 47.16 35.68
N ALA A 48 11.64 46.46 34.93
CA ALA A 48 12.96 46.98 34.57
C ALA A 48 12.85 48.24 33.70
N GLN A 49 11.96 48.28 32.69
CA GLN A 49 11.72 49.49 31.88
C GLN A 49 11.25 50.66 32.74
N ARG A 50 10.36 50.42 33.68
CA ARG A 50 9.90 51.42 34.62
C ARG A 50 11.04 51.97 35.49
N THR A 51 11.89 51.07 35.99
CA THR A 51 13.06 51.42 36.81
C THR A 51 14.06 52.25 36.01
N ILE A 52 14.32 51.92 34.74
CA ILE A 52 15.20 52.74 33.86
C ILE A 52 14.73 54.18 33.78
N LEU A 53 13.40 54.41 33.71
CA LEU A 53 12.79 55.74 33.59
C LEU A 53 12.80 56.53 34.93
N THR A 54 12.84 55.83 36.08
CA THR A 54 12.65 56.42 37.37
C THR A 54 13.91 56.35 38.27
N ALA A 55 14.96 55.61 37.84
CA ALA A 55 16.19 55.45 38.65
C ALA A 55 16.88 56.73 38.89
N THR A 56 17.22 56.97 40.17
CA THR A 56 18.01 58.15 40.65
C THR A 56 19.47 57.79 40.86
N ASP A 57 19.81 56.54 40.95
CA ASP A 57 21.18 56.06 41.16
C ASP A 57 21.62 55.10 39.96
N GLN A 58 22.95 55.12 39.72
CA GLN A 58 23.59 54.42 38.63
C GLN A 58 23.48 52.87 38.76
N ALA A 59 23.46 52.37 40.01
CA ALA A 59 23.40 50.91 40.23
C ALA A 59 22.04 50.32 39.84
N SER A 60 20.95 51.00 40.27
CA SER A 60 19.57 50.61 39.88
C SER A 60 19.38 50.73 38.39
N PHE A 61 19.90 51.77 37.74
CA PHE A 61 19.82 51.90 36.27
C PHE A 61 20.56 50.78 35.56
N ASN A 62 21.78 50.45 35.97
CA ASN A 62 22.57 49.41 35.34
C ASN A 62 21.89 48.04 35.47
N LEU A 63 21.38 47.69 36.66
CA LEU A 63 20.65 46.42 36.88
C LEU A 63 19.39 46.33 36.00
N ALA A 64 18.63 47.42 35.96
CA ALA A 64 17.41 47.43 35.15
C ALA A 64 17.73 47.35 33.65
N ALA A 65 18.79 48.00 33.17
CA ALA A 65 19.25 47.90 31.79
C ALA A 65 19.72 46.48 31.43
N GLU A 66 20.42 45.79 32.35
CA GLU A 66 20.82 44.40 32.18
C GLU A 66 19.60 43.49 32.04
N ILE A 67 18.64 43.56 32.97
CA ILE A 67 17.38 42.79 32.91
C ILE A 67 16.61 43.08 31.63
N SER A 68 16.54 44.34 31.23
CA SER A 68 15.84 44.71 29.97
C SER A 68 16.50 44.09 28.74
N SER A 69 17.83 43.97 28.72
CA SER A 69 18.59 43.39 27.61
C SER A 69 18.49 41.85 27.51
N GLU A 70 18.08 41.20 28.59
CA GLU A 70 17.90 39.71 28.61
C GLU A 70 16.72 39.22 27.82
N ASN A 71 15.72 40.05 27.54
CA ASN A 71 14.60 39.65 26.70
C ASN A 71 14.99 39.64 25.21
N LYS A 72 15.43 38.48 24.70
CA LYS A 72 15.84 38.29 23.30
C LYS A 72 14.79 37.61 22.44
N ASP A 73 13.79 36.96 23.07
CA ASP A 73 12.94 35.98 22.36
C ASP A 73 11.44 36.33 22.40
N ILE A 74 10.99 37.07 23.43
CA ILE A 74 9.57 37.39 23.61
C ILE A 74 9.27 38.72 22.92
N PRO A 75 8.43 38.73 21.86
CA PRO A 75 8.05 39.96 21.19
C PRO A 75 7.03 40.73 22.03
N ILE A 76 7.27 42.05 22.20
CA ILE A 76 6.45 42.94 23.03
C ILE A 76 6.06 44.17 22.20
N ILE A 77 4.78 44.58 22.28
CA ILE A 77 4.26 45.84 21.74
C ILE A 77 3.65 46.64 22.85
N GLU A 78 4.16 47.85 23.06
CA GLU A 78 3.61 48.85 23.97
C GLU A 78 2.53 49.67 23.25
N THR A 79 1.41 49.90 23.93
CA THR A 79 0.33 50.78 23.48
C THR A 79 -0.13 51.68 24.59
N ASP A 80 -0.78 52.79 24.23
CA ASP A 80 -1.48 53.67 25.17
C ASP A 80 -2.83 53.06 25.61
N GLU A 81 -3.59 53.79 26.40
CA GLU A 81 -4.92 53.47 26.87
C GLU A 81 -5.94 53.19 25.75
N ASN A 82 -5.72 53.79 24.57
CA ASN A 82 -6.58 53.64 23.37
C ASN A 82 -6.07 52.60 22.38
N ASP A 83 -5.10 51.76 22.79
CA ASP A 83 -4.45 50.75 21.97
C ASP A 83 -3.65 51.32 20.78
N LYS A 84 -3.25 52.59 20.84
CA LYS A 84 -2.35 53.21 19.88
C LYS A 84 -0.91 52.75 20.13
N ILE A 85 -0.33 52.11 19.10
CA ILE A 85 1.02 51.51 19.18
C ILE A 85 2.09 52.61 19.32
N ASN A 86 3.04 52.37 20.22
CA ASN A 86 4.28 53.11 20.32
C ASN A 86 5.41 52.33 19.61
N PRO A 87 5.75 52.68 18.34
CA PRO A 87 6.76 51.93 17.59
C PRO A 87 8.15 51.93 18.19
N ALA A 88 8.49 52.97 18.98
CA ALA A 88 9.81 53.08 19.61
C ALA A 88 10.05 52.08 20.74
N ASN A 89 8.97 51.56 21.35
CA ASN A 89 8.99 50.61 22.47
C ASN A 89 8.56 49.20 22.07
N CYS A 90 8.65 48.88 20.75
CA CYS A 90 8.47 47.53 20.30
C CYS A 90 9.76 46.72 20.39
N VAL A 91 9.72 45.53 20.98
CA VAL A 91 10.88 44.68 21.25
C VAL A 91 10.72 43.32 20.55
N ASN A 92 11.82 42.82 20.04
CA ASN A 92 11.87 41.51 19.35
C ASN A 92 10.86 41.36 18.19
N ILE A 93 10.60 42.48 17.49
CA ILE A 93 9.75 42.51 16.29
C ILE A 93 10.65 42.80 15.08
N ASP A 94 10.33 42.14 13.95
CA ASP A 94 11.09 42.27 12.71
C ASP A 94 11.08 43.74 12.22
N SER A 95 12.18 44.43 12.42
CA SER A 95 12.34 45.85 12.06
C SER A 95 12.31 46.07 10.54
N ALA A 96 12.72 45.10 9.72
CA ALA A 96 12.62 45.21 8.27
C ALA A 96 11.16 45.22 7.83
N LYS A 97 10.33 44.34 8.36
CA LYS A 97 8.89 44.30 8.06
C LYS A 97 8.14 45.49 8.65
N MET A 98 8.58 46.01 9.79
CA MET A 98 8.01 47.26 10.33
C MET A 98 8.20 48.45 9.40
N HIS A 99 9.33 48.49 8.66
CA HIS A 99 9.64 49.56 7.73
C HIS A 99 8.91 49.41 6.39
N ASP A 100 8.75 48.15 5.92
CA ASP A 100 8.19 47.85 4.62
C ASP A 100 6.66 47.81 4.61
N ASP A 101 6.00 47.44 5.71
CA ASP A 101 4.53 47.33 5.83
C ASP A 101 4.01 48.14 7.04
N SER A 102 3.35 49.25 6.73
CA SER A 102 2.74 50.11 7.75
C SER A 102 1.63 49.41 8.58
N ASN A 103 1.07 48.32 8.08
CA ASN A 103 0.03 47.56 8.76
C ASN A 103 0.60 46.38 9.59
N TYR A 104 1.90 46.09 9.48
CA TYR A 104 2.51 44.92 10.11
C TYR A 104 2.33 44.92 11.65
N LEU A 105 2.60 46.06 12.28
CA LEU A 105 2.42 46.21 13.77
C LEU A 105 0.96 46.07 14.19
N VAL A 106 0.02 46.57 13.39
CA VAL A 106 -1.42 46.43 13.69
C VAL A 106 -1.84 44.97 13.60
N GLN A 107 -1.36 44.24 12.60
CA GLN A 107 -1.62 42.81 12.47
C GLN A 107 -0.99 42.02 13.62
N LYS A 108 0.24 42.33 13.99
CA LYS A 108 0.92 41.70 15.14
C LYS A 108 0.22 42.00 16.48
N LEU A 109 -0.23 43.23 16.67
CA LEU A 109 -1.03 43.56 17.85
C LEU A 109 -2.33 42.75 17.93
N ALA A 110 -3.02 42.59 16.80
CA ALA A 110 -4.24 41.77 16.72
C ALA A 110 -3.98 40.27 16.98
N GLU A 111 -2.80 39.79 16.59
CA GLU A 111 -2.32 38.44 16.89
C GLU A 111 -2.04 38.29 18.41
N PHE A 112 -1.28 39.19 19.02
CA PHE A 112 -0.91 39.14 20.44
C PHE A 112 -2.14 39.25 21.36
N LYS A 113 -3.13 40.08 20.99
CA LYS A 113 -4.43 40.18 21.70
C LYS A 113 -5.17 38.87 21.77
N LYS A 114 -5.00 37.95 20.79
CA LYS A 114 -5.59 36.64 20.79
C LYS A 114 -4.80 35.61 21.60
N GLN A 115 -3.49 35.83 21.75
CA GLN A 115 -2.60 34.89 22.42
C GLN A 115 -2.61 35.13 23.95
N ASN A 116 -2.46 36.38 24.37
CA ASN A 116 -2.28 36.75 25.79
C ASN A 116 -3.10 37.99 26.16
N ASN A 117 -3.50 38.07 27.42
CA ASN A 117 -4.06 39.31 27.98
C ASN A 117 -2.94 40.34 28.19
N PRO A 118 -3.18 41.62 27.92
CA PRO A 118 -2.17 42.64 28.14
C PRO A 118 -1.82 42.80 29.62
N ILE A 119 -0.56 43.18 29.89
CA ILE A 119 -0.15 43.63 31.21
C ILE A 119 -0.35 45.15 31.22
N ILE A 120 -1.16 45.64 32.16
CA ILE A 120 -1.54 47.06 32.25
C ILE A 120 -0.80 47.69 33.39
N ILE A 121 -0.11 48.81 33.12
CA ILE A 121 0.67 49.53 34.14
C ILE A 121 0.28 51.01 34.11
N PRO A 122 -0.07 51.58 35.29
CA PRO A 122 -0.36 53.01 35.39
C PRO A 122 0.93 53.84 35.23
N ILE A 123 0.83 55.01 34.57
CA ILE A 123 1.93 55.96 34.37
C ILE A 123 1.73 57.14 35.33
N GLY A 124 2.68 57.32 36.29
CA GLY A 124 2.66 58.42 37.24
C GLY A 124 1.47 58.38 38.20
N ASP A 125 1.20 59.54 38.85
CA ASP A 125 0.16 59.70 39.88
C ASP A 125 -1.29 59.89 39.33
N LYS A 126 -1.45 59.75 38.00
CA LYS A 126 -2.76 59.92 37.35
C LYS A 126 -3.44 58.56 37.15
N PRO A 127 -4.56 58.27 37.79
CA PRO A 127 -5.18 56.94 37.77
C PRO A 127 -5.75 56.48 36.39
N ASN A 128 -5.81 57.39 35.40
CA ASN A 128 -6.43 57.12 34.11
C ASN A 128 -5.42 57.01 32.95
N VAL A 129 -4.14 57.17 33.18
CA VAL A 129 -3.11 57.05 32.12
C VAL A 129 -2.39 55.71 32.31
N VAL A 130 -2.60 54.78 31.41
CA VAL A 130 -2.03 53.42 31.48
C VAL A 130 -1.31 53.06 30.18
N ASN A 131 -0.17 52.39 30.31
CA ASN A 131 0.39 51.66 29.18
C ASN A 131 -0.03 50.19 29.23
N LYS A 132 -0.38 49.65 28.08
CA LYS A 132 -0.69 48.25 27.89
C LYS A 132 0.44 47.57 27.13
N TYR A 133 0.97 46.51 27.69
CA TYR A 133 2.02 45.70 27.08
C TYR A 133 1.42 44.41 26.56
N TYR A 134 1.35 44.30 25.23
CA TYR A 134 0.93 43.10 24.54
C TYR A 134 2.14 42.29 24.17
N TYR A 135 2.15 40.98 24.43
CA TYR A 135 3.27 40.13 24.12
C TYR A 135 2.80 38.88 23.35
N GLY A 136 3.63 38.46 22.41
CA GLY A 136 3.40 37.24 21.63
C GLY A 136 4.16 36.05 22.24
N GLU A 137 3.91 34.88 21.69
CA GLU A 137 4.66 33.67 22.04
C GLU A 137 6.08 33.73 21.51
N SER A 138 7.05 33.26 22.30
CA SER A 138 8.43 33.08 21.84
C SER A 138 8.51 31.99 20.75
N VAL A 139 9.63 31.93 20.03
CA VAL A 139 9.91 30.86 19.05
C VAL A 139 9.83 29.49 19.72
N LEU A 140 10.37 29.35 20.93
CA LEU A 140 10.35 28.13 21.71
C LEU A 140 8.91 27.67 22.01
N GLN A 141 8.03 28.58 22.41
CA GLN A 141 6.62 28.25 22.69
C GLN A 141 5.89 27.81 21.42
N GLN A 142 6.17 28.46 20.29
CA GLN A 142 5.62 28.05 18.98
C GLN A 142 6.11 26.65 18.56
N GLU A 143 7.41 26.36 18.69
CA GLU A 143 7.97 25.04 18.38
C GLU A 143 7.31 23.94 19.22
N VAL A 144 7.19 24.15 20.54
CA VAL A 144 6.54 23.18 21.44
C VAL A 144 5.08 22.95 21.08
N ARG A 145 4.37 23.97 20.59
CA ARG A 145 2.98 23.85 20.12
C ARG A 145 2.86 22.97 18.89
N TYR A 146 3.79 23.09 17.92
CA TYR A 146 3.75 22.31 16.67
C TYR A 146 4.37 20.91 16.78
N TYR A 147 5.17 20.66 17.82
CA TYR A 147 5.86 19.39 18.04
C TYR A 147 4.95 18.16 17.94
N PRO A 148 3.73 18.12 18.53
CA PRO A 148 2.83 16.97 18.42
C PRO A 148 2.38 16.67 16.97
N ILE A 149 2.24 17.69 16.14
CA ILE A 149 1.85 17.53 14.73
C ILE A 149 2.97 16.85 13.96
N VAL A 150 4.20 17.32 14.12
CA VAL A 150 5.38 16.72 13.49
C VAL A 150 5.54 15.26 13.91
N GLN A 151 5.36 14.97 15.19
CA GLN A 151 5.43 13.61 15.70
C GLN A 151 4.33 12.71 15.14
N LEU A 152 3.09 13.19 15.00
CA LEU A 152 2.00 12.43 14.37
C LEU A 152 2.34 12.05 12.93
N ILE A 153 2.95 12.96 12.18
CA ILE A 153 3.39 12.68 10.80
C ILE A 153 4.46 11.58 10.79
N ILE A 154 5.46 11.68 11.66
CA ILE A 154 6.55 10.69 11.75
C ILE A 154 6.01 9.31 12.13
N VAL A 155 5.15 9.22 13.15
CA VAL A 155 4.53 7.96 13.58
C VAL A 155 3.63 7.38 12.47
N GLY A 156 2.86 8.23 11.78
CA GLY A 156 2.04 7.82 10.64
C GLY A 156 2.87 7.23 9.50
N LEU A 157 3.96 7.88 9.12
CA LEU A 157 4.90 7.37 8.12
C LEU A 157 5.53 6.04 8.54
N PHE A 158 5.95 5.93 9.80
CA PHE A 158 6.51 4.68 10.34
C PHE A 158 5.51 3.52 10.26
N ILE A 159 4.24 3.76 10.60
CA ILE A 159 3.17 2.76 10.50
C ILE A 159 2.98 2.32 9.04
N ILE A 160 2.91 3.28 8.10
CA ILE A 160 2.74 2.99 6.66
C ILE A 160 3.91 2.13 6.15
N ILE A 161 5.15 2.52 6.45
CA ILE A 161 6.36 1.77 6.04
C ILE A 161 6.32 0.35 6.62
N THR A 162 5.94 0.21 7.89
CA THR A 162 5.85 -1.11 8.55
C THR A 162 4.81 -2.01 7.90
N ILE A 163 3.64 -1.46 7.54
CA ILE A 163 2.58 -2.21 6.84
C ILE A 163 3.07 -2.67 5.46
N ILE A 164 3.72 -1.79 4.70
CA ILE A 164 4.27 -2.11 3.38
C ILE A 164 5.33 -3.20 3.50
N ALA A 165 6.29 -3.06 4.43
CA ALA A 165 7.35 -4.03 4.66
C ALA A 165 6.80 -5.42 5.03
N GLN A 166 5.81 -5.48 5.95
CA GLN A 166 5.16 -6.74 6.34
C GLN A 166 4.42 -7.39 5.17
N ARG A 167 3.68 -6.60 4.35
CA ARG A 167 3.02 -7.13 3.15
C ARG A 167 4.02 -7.72 2.15
N THR A 168 5.10 -7.00 1.90
CA THR A 168 6.15 -7.43 0.97
C THR A 168 6.83 -8.71 1.47
N ALA A 169 7.17 -8.77 2.76
CA ALA A 169 7.77 -9.96 3.37
C ALA A 169 6.81 -11.17 3.30
N TYR A 170 5.52 -10.97 3.59
CA TYR A 170 4.52 -12.03 3.51
C TYR A 170 4.40 -12.59 2.07
N ILE A 171 4.29 -11.73 1.07
CA ILE A 171 4.22 -12.13 -0.34
C ILE A 171 5.50 -12.84 -0.76
N SER A 172 6.67 -12.34 -0.35
CA SER A 172 7.97 -12.96 -0.64
C SER A 172 8.06 -14.36 -0.05
N THR A 173 7.68 -14.54 1.22
CA THR A 173 7.69 -15.85 1.88
C THR A 173 6.73 -16.83 1.22
N GLN A 174 5.52 -16.39 0.87
CA GLN A 174 4.59 -17.24 0.11
C GLN A 174 5.18 -17.66 -1.24
N ASN A 175 5.81 -16.72 -1.96
CA ASN A 175 6.42 -17.03 -3.25
C ASN A 175 7.57 -18.04 -3.13
N GLN A 176 8.40 -17.92 -2.10
CA GLN A 176 9.48 -18.87 -1.83
C GLN A 176 8.94 -20.27 -1.47
N LEU A 177 7.91 -20.34 -0.63
CA LEU A 177 7.27 -21.61 -0.28
C LEU A 177 6.68 -22.30 -1.52
N TRP A 178 5.98 -21.57 -2.38
CA TRP A 178 5.45 -22.11 -3.61
C TRP A 178 6.53 -22.59 -4.57
N ALA A 179 7.59 -21.81 -4.75
CA ALA A 179 8.73 -22.20 -5.60
C ALA A 179 9.43 -23.44 -5.05
N GLY A 180 9.63 -23.50 -3.72
CA GLY A 180 10.22 -24.66 -3.06
C GLY A 180 9.36 -25.92 -3.20
N LEU A 181 8.05 -25.82 -2.93
CA LEU A 181 7.11 -26.93 -3.11
C LEU A 181 7.05 -27.41 -4.57
N ALA A 182 7.01 -26.47 -5.53
CA ALA A 182 6.99 -26.84 -6.95
C ALA A 182 8.25 -27.56 -7.37
N LYS A 183 9.43 -27.06 -6.98
CA LYS A 183 10.73 -27.67 -7.28
C LYS A 183 10.85 -29.06 -6.64
N GLU A 184 10.47 -29.19 -5.37
CA GLU A 184 10.49 -30.46 -4.66
C GLU A 184 9.51 -31.48 -5.29
N THR A 185 8.28 -31.06 -5.59
CA THR A 185 7.28 -31.92 -6.25
C THR A 185 7.78 -32.39 -7.63
N ALA A 186 8.38 -31.50 -8.42
CA ALA A 186 8.95 -31.86 -9.70
C ALA A 186 10.08 -32.92 -9.53
N HIS A 187 10.94 -32.73 -8.56
CA HIS A 187 12.04 -33.67 -8.28
C HIS A 187 11.53 -35.03 -7.80
N GLN A 188 10.62 -35.03 -6.84
CA GLN A 188 10.02 -36.27 -6.27
C GLN A 188 9.16 -37.05 -7.26
N LEU A 189 8.52 -36.38 -8.23
CA LEU A 189 7.77 -37.04 -9.30
C LEU A 189 8.67 -37.46 -10.46
N GLY A 190 9.72 -36.72 -10.78
CA GLY A 190 10.62 -37.00 -11.89
C GLY A 190 11.35 -38.33 -11.75
N THR A 191 11.80 -38.69 -10.53
CA THR A 191 12.50 -39.95 -10.27
C THR A 191 11.65 -41.20 -10.56
N PRO A 192 10.41 -41.36 -9.99
CA PRO A 192 9.59 -42.51 -10.28
C PRO A 192 9.09 -42.54 -11.75
N VAL A 193 8.87 -41.38 -12.35
CA VAL A 193 8.50 -41.28 -13.78
C VAL A 193 9.60 -41.83 -14.69
N SER A 194 10.86 -41.45 -14.42
CA SER A 194 12.03 -41.96 -15.15
C SER A 194 12.21 -43.46 -14.97
N SER A 195 11.95 -43.97 -13.74
CA SER A 195 11.97 -45.41 -13.46
C SER A 195 10.87 -46.18 -14.22
N LEU A 196 9.62 -45.64 -14.22
CA LEU A 196 8.51 -46.23 -14.95
C LEU A 196 8.78 -46.27 -16.46
N LYS A 197 9.41 -45.24 -17.03
CA LYS A 197 9.81 -45.22 -18.43
C LYS A 197 10.82 -46.32 -18.75
N GLY A 198 11.83 -46.52 -17.87
CA GLY A 198 12.76 -47.62 -18.00
C GLY A 198 12.05 -49.01 -17.94
N TRP A 199 11.08 -49.19 -17.06
CA TRP A 199 10.33 -50.46 -17.00
C TRP A 199 9.48 -50.69 -18.25
N VAL A 200 8.93 -49.66 -18.87
CA VAL A 200 8.17 -49.79 -20.11
C VAL A 200 9.05 -50.26 -21.24
N GLU A 201 10.30 -49.77 -21.35
CA GLU A 201 11.28 -50.25 -22.34
C GLU A 201 11.59 -51.76 -22.15
N VAL A 202 11.81 -52.16 -20.90
CA VAL A 202 12.02 -53.57 -20.59
C VAL A 202 10.82 -54.45 -20.92
N LEU A 203 9.61 -53.96 -20.63
CA LEU A 203 8.35 -54.69 -20.93
C LEU A 203 8.12 -54.78 -22.46
N ARG A 204 8.53 -53.79 -23.23
CA ARG A 204 8.43 -53.79 -24.70
C ARG A 204 9.25 -54.93 -25.29
N ASP A 205 10.41 -55.21 -24.72
CA ASP A 205 11.30 -56.29 -25.21
C ASP A 205 10.79 -57.70 -24.80
N ILE A 206 9.98 -57.83 -23.75
CA ILE A 206 9.59 -59.12 -23.17
C ILE A 206 8.16 -59.52 -23.57
N ALA A 207 7.22 -58.59 -23.72
CA ALA A 207 5.80 -58.86 -23.82
C ALA A 207 5.18 -58.37 -25.12
N GLY A 208 4.59 -59.30 -25.90
CA GLY A 208 3.82 -59.01 -27.11
C GLY A 208 2.50 -58.25 -26.92
N ASN A 209 2.35 -57.45 -25.84
CA ASN A 209 1.14 -56.67 -25.50
C ASN A 209 1.29 -55.19 -25.81
N GLU A 210 1.50 -54.84 -27.07
CA GLU A 210 1.70 -53.47 -27.56
C GLU A 210 0.62 -52.45 -27.06
N ASN A 211 -0.65 -52.88 -27.01
CA ASN A 211 -1.73 -51.97 -26.58
C ASN A 211 -1.64 -51.53 -25.13
N ILE A 212 -1.22 -52.40 -24.19
CA ILE A 212 -1.07 -52.08 -22.80
C ILE A 212 0.15 -51.14 -22.61
N ILE A 213 1.24 -51.42 -23.32
CA ILE A 213 2.45 -50.59 -23.29
C ILE A 213 2.13 -49.15 -23.77
N ILE A 214 1.36 -49.01 -24.84
CA ILE A 214 0.96 -47.69 -25.36
C ILE A 214 0.13 -46.90 -24.32
N GLU A 215 -0.77 -47.54 -23.57
CA GLU A 215 -1.56 -46.86 -22.54
C GLU A 215 -0.67 -46.43 -21.33
N ILE A 216 0.25 -47.30 -20.90
CA ILE A 216 1.24 -46.94 -19.85
C ILE A 216 2.13 -45.78 -20.28
N GLU A 217 2.64 -45.77 -21.51
CA GLU A 217 3.44 -44.68 -22.06
C GLU A 217 2.66 -43.36 -22.08
N LYS A 218 1.37 -43.39 -22.42
CA LYS A 218 0.53 -42.20 -22.34
C LYS A 218 0.42 -41.64 -20.91
N ASP A 219 0.28 -42.50 -19.92
CA ASP A 219 0.19 -42.06 -18.53
C ASP A 219 1.55 -41.56 -17.99
N ILE A 220 2.66 -42.20 -18.36
CA ILE A 220 4.01 -41.72 -18.06
C ILE A 220 4.24 -40.34 -18.70
N SER A 221 3.89 -40.15 -19.97
CA SER A 221 4.01 -38.85 -20.65
C SER A 221 3.18 -37.77 -19.98
N ARG A 222 2.02 -38.11 -19.41
CA ARG A 222 1.21 -37.19 -18.59
C ARG A 222 1.93 -36.80 -17.30
N LEU A 223 2.57 -37.75 -16.61
CA LEU A 223 3.33 -37.47 -15.39
C LEU A 223 4.57 -36.63 -15.68
N GLU A 224 5.28 -36.91 -16.79
CA GLU A 224 6.41 -36.07 -17.26
C GLU A 224 5.96 -34.64 -17.50
N LEU A 225 4.84 -34.42 -18.18
CA LEU A 225 4.30 -33.09 -18.45
C LEU A 225 3.97 -32.34 -17.14
N ILE A 226 3.38 -33.04 -16.16
CA ILE A 226 3.07 -32.45 -14.84
C ILE A 226 4.38 -32.07 -14.13
N THR A 227 5.36 -32.98 -14.12
CA THR A 227 6.68 -32.77 -13.51
C THR A 227 7.41 -31.57 -14.13
N ASP A 228 7.45 -31.45 -15.46
CA ASP A 228 8.05 -30.33 -16.18
C ASP A 228 7.35 -28.99 -15.84
N ARG A 229 6.01 -28.98 -15.80
CA ARG A 229 5.23 -27.81 -15.41
C ARG A 229 5.55 -27.32 -14.00
N PHE A 230 5.63 -28.25 -13.03
CA PHE A 230 6.01 -27.88 -11.66
C PHE A 230 7.45 -27.38 -11.58
N GLY A 231 8.37 -28.00 -12.35
CA GLY A 231 9.77 -27.55 -12.43
C GLY A 231 9.88 -26.10 -12.97
N LYS A 232 9.07 -25.75 -13.96
CA LYS A 232 9.03 -24.39 -14.53
C LYS A 232 8.47 -23.35 -13.59
N ILE A 233 7.54 -23.70 -12.68
CA ILE A 233 7.05 -22.80 -11.61
C ILE A 233 8.17 -22.48 -10.60
N GLY A 234 9.10 -23.41 -10.33
CA GLY A 234 10.23 -23.22 -9.43
C GLY A 234 11.41 -22.44 -10.03
N SER A 235 11.39 -22.19 -11.35
CA SER A 235 12.44 -21.47 -12.08
C SER A 235 11.90 -20.13 -12.64
N LYS A 236 12.81 -19.27 -13.14
CA LYS A 236 12.40 -18.09 -13.93
C LYS A 236 12.10 -18.55 -15.37
N PRO A 237 10.85 -18.58 -15.80
CA PRO A 237 10.51 -18.97 -17.15
C PRO A 237 11.04 -17.92 -18.13
N GLN A 238 11.54 -18.39 -19.28
CA GLN A 238 11.89 -17.51 -20.38
C GLN A 238 10.61 -17.18 -21.15
N LEU A 239 10.43 -15.90 -21.44
CA LEU A 239 9.38 -15.43 -22.34
C LEU A 239 9.93 -15.33 -23.75
N GLU A 240 9.17 -15.77 -24.73
CA GLU A 240 9.49 -15.71 -26.15
C GLU A 240 8.31 -15.15 -26.95
N GLU A 241 8.62 -14.49 -28.05
CA GLU A 241 7.59 -13.98 -28.95
C GLU A 241 6.88 -15.13 -29.63
N THR A 242 5.60 -15.25 -29.37
CA THR A 242 4.78 -16.38 -29.85
C THR A 242 3.46 -15.88 -30.41
N ASN A 243 2.97 -16.48 -31.50
CA ASN A 243 1.63 -16.20 -32.02
C ASN A 243 0.57 -16.79 -31.07
N ILE A 244 -0.11 -15.91 -30.30
CA ILE A 244 -1.08 -16.31 -29.28
C ILE A 244 -2.29 -17.04 -29.87
N LEU A 245 -2.71 -16.66 -31.08
CA LEU A 245 -3.83 -17.33 -31.76
C LEU A 245 -3.50 -18.79 -32.06
N GLN A 246 -2.31 -19.06 -32.56
CA GLN A 246 -1.87 -20.43 -32.84
C GLN A 246 -1.77 -21.25 -31.54
N GLN A 247 -1.22 -20.65 -30.48
CA GLN A 247 -1.10 -21.31 -29.18
C GLN A 247 -2.49 -21.69 -28.60
N ILE A 248 -3.42 -20.74 -28.60
CA ILE A 248 -4.79 -20.96 -28.12
C ILE A 248 -5.52 -21.99 -28.98
N SER A 249 -5.40 -21.90 -30.32
CA SER A 249 -6.05 -22.84 -31.24
C SER A 249 -5.57 -24.27 -31.00
N SER A 250 -4.27 -24.47 -30.85
CA SER A 250 -3.69 -25.79 -30.56
C SER A 250 -4.23 -26.37 -29.24
N MET A 251 -4.38 -25.54 -28.20
CA MET A 251 -4.92 -25.95 -26.91
C MET A 251 -6.43 -26.26 -27.01
N VAL A 252 -7.19 -25.46 -27.75
CA VAL A 252 -8.62 -25.71 -27.99
C VAL A 252 -8.82 -27.04 -28.71
N ASP A 253 -8.04 -27.32 -29.77
CA ASP A 253 -8.10 -28.57 -30.49
C ASP A 253 -7.76 -29.80 -29.63
N TYR A 254 -6.77 -29.63 -28.73
CA TYR A 254 -6.42 -30.67 -27.77
C TYR A 254 -7.56 -30.97 -26.78
N ILE A 255 -8.20 -29.91 -26.25
CA ILE A 255 -9.30 -30.02 -25.28
C ILE A 255 -10.59 -30.57 -26.00
N LYS A 256 -10.87 -30.10 -27.23
CA LYS A 256 -12.04 -30.51 -28.02
C LYS A 256 -12.06 -32.00 -28.26
N LYS A 257 -10.92 -32.65 -28.51
CA LYS A 257 -10.83 -34.12 -28.67
C LYS A 257 -11.23 -34.88 -27.42
N ARG A 258 -11.28 -34.26 -26.25
CA ARG A 258 -11.61 -34.85 -24.95
C ARG A 258 -12.92 -34.34 -24.37
N ALA A 259 -13.43 -33.23 -24.90
CA ALA A 259 -14.77 -32.75 -24.60
C ALA A 259 -15.82 -33.65 -25.26
N GLY A 260 -16.97 -33.84 -24.64
CA GLY A 260 -18.10 -34.54 -25.26
C GLY A 260 -18.57 -33.85 -26.53
N VAL A 261 -19.31 -34.58 -27.35
CA VAL A 261 -19.82 -34.11 -28.67
C VAL A 261 -20.73 -32.87 -28.55
N ASN A 262 -21.19 -32.52 -27.35
CA ASN A 262 -22.21 -31.50 -27.10
C ASN A 262 -21.62 -30.15 -26.60
N VAL A 263 -20.33 -29.92 -26.82
CA VAL A 263 -19.70 -28.63 -26.44
C VAL A 263 -19.17 -27.93 -27.68
N ASP A 264 -19.66 -26.71 -27.92
CA ASP A 264 -19.21 -25.87 -29.02
C ASP A 264 -18.03 -24.97 -28.58
N PHE A 265 -17.03 -24.87 -29.46
CA PHE A 265 -15.87 -23.97 -29.26
C PHE A 265 -15.83 -22.93 -30.37
N THR A 266 -15.66 -21.67 -29.98
CA THR A 266 -15.53 -20.55 -30.93
C THR A 266 -14.36 -19.66 -30.52
N ILE A 267 -13.48 -19.32 -31.46
CA ILE A 267 -12.39 -18.36 -31.28
C ILE A 267 -12.67 -17.14 -32.18
N ASN A 268 -12.70 -15.95 -31.60
CA ASN A 268 -12.94 -14.70 -32.28
C ASN A 268 -11.74 -13.77 -32.11
N THR A 269 -11.18 -13.27 -33.24
CA THR A 269 -9.97 -12.42 -33.26
C THR A 269 -10.18 -11.11 -34.01
N ASN A 270 -11.43 -10.69 -34.27
CA ASN A 270 -11.76 -9.53 -35.13
C ASN A 270 -11.10 -9.58 -36.52
N GLY A 271 -10.73 -10.78 -37.00
CA GLY A 271 -10.13 -10.97 -38.33
C GLY A 271 -8.59 -11.02 -38.34
N GLU A 272 -7.93 -10.82 -37.21
CA GLU A 272 -6.48 -10.95 -37.09
C GLU A 272 -6.04 -12.41 -37.18
N LYS A 273 -4.97 -12.67 -37.95
CA LYS A 273 -4.41 -14.00 -38.17
C LYS A 273 -3.13 -14.25 -37.41
N GLU A 274 -2.40 -13.20 -37.09
CA GLU A 274 -1.16 -13.24 -36.33
C GLU A 274 -1.22 -12.23 -35.19
N ILE A 275 -1.07 -12.67 -33.97
CA ILE A 275 -1.14 -11.85 -32.75
C ILE A 275 0.10 -12.21 -31.92
N PRO A 276 1.22 -11.46 -32.08
CA PRO A 276 2.44 -11.72 -31.33
C PRO A 276 2.27 -11.32 -29.86
N ALA A 277 2.79 -12.15 -28.95
CA ALA A 277 2.83 -11.85 -27.52
C ALA A 277 4.08 -12.48 -26.90
N MET A 278 4.65 -11.78 -25.90
CA MET A 278 5.77 -12.28 -25.10
C MET A 278 5.23 -13.22 -24.01
N ILE A 279 5.29 -14.51 -24.25
CA ILE A 279 4.79 -15.54 -23.33
C ILE A 279 5.80 -16.67 -23.13
N SER A 280 5.61 -17.44 -22.06
CA SER A 280 6.20 -18.77 -21.93
C SER A 280 5.18 -19.81 -22.42
N PRO A 281 5.32 -20.40 -23.63
CA PRO A 281 4.30 -21.25 -24.23
C PRO A 281 3.84 -22.40 -23.30
N PRO A 282 4.73 -23.14 -22.61
CA PRO A 282 4.30 -24.24 -21.76
C PRO A 282 3.49 -23.79 -20.53
N LEU A 283 3.80 -22.59 -19.97
CA LEU A 283 3.06 -22.05 -18.84
C LEU A 283 1.74 -21.43 -19.30
N PHE A 284 1.73 -20.81 -20.47
CA PHE A 284 0.51 -20.26 -21.05
C PHE A 284 -0.47 -21.37 -21.47
N ASP A 285 0.03 -22.47 -22.01
CA ASP A 285 -0.75 -23.69 -22.27
C ASP A 285 -1.43 -24.19 -21.00
N TRP A 286 -0.72 -24.19 -19.89
CA TRP A 286 -1.31 -24.60 -18.62
C TRP A 286 -2.42 -23.67 -18.16
N VAL A 287 -2.25 -22.36 -18.34
CA VAL A 287 -3.29 -21.36 -18.06
C VAL A 287 -4.54 -21.68 -18.88
N MET A 288 -4.40 -21.84 -20.20
CA MET A 288 -5.51 -22.11 -21.10
C MET A 288 -6.18 -23.45 -20.81
N GLU A 289 -5.38 -24.50 -20.61
CA GLU A 289 -5.89 -25.83 -20.25
C GLU A 289 -6.73 -25.76 -18.96
N ASN A 290 -6.27 -25.05 -17.94
CA ASN A 290 -7.00 -24.92 -16.67
C ASN A 290 -8.30 -24.15 -16.82
N LEU A 291 -8.32 -23.04 -17.58
CA LEU A 291 -9.54 -22.27 -17.83
C LEU A 291 -10.55 -23.06 -18.64
N LEU A 292 -10.11 -23.73 -19.70
CA LEU A 292 -10.98 -24.55 -20.54
C LEU A 292 -11.56 -25.77 -19.80
N LYS A 293 -10.75 -26.45 -18.98
CA LYS A 293 -11.23 -27.53 -18.10
C LYS A 293 -12.25 -27.03 -17.07
N ASN A 294 -11.99 -25.83 -16.48
CA ASN A 294 -12.96 -25.27 -15.55
C ASN A 294 -14.29 -24.91 -16.24
N ALA A 295 -14.22 -24.40 -17.46
CA ALA A 295 -15.41 -24.15 -18.30
C ALA A 295 -16.20 -25.43 -18.57
N LEU A 296 -15.52 -26.51 -19.00
CA LEU A 296 -16.16 -27.82 -19.24
C LEU A 296 -16.83 -28.36 -17.98
N ASP A 297 -16.13 -28.31 -16.84
CA ASP A 297 -16.66 -28.77 -15.55
C ASP A 297 -17.86 -27.94 -15.06
N ALA A 298 -17.93 -26.65 -15.45
CA ALA A 298 -19.04 -25.77 -15.08
C ALA A 298 -20.28 -26.02 -15.94
N MET A 299 -20.13 -26.65 -17.12
CA MET A 299 -21.19 -26.89 -18.09
C MET A 299 -21.75 -28.31 -18.06
N ASP A 300 -21.18 -29.20 -17.23
CA ASP A 300 -21.60 -30.63 -17.14
C ASP A 300 -21.69 -31.33 -18.52
N GLY A 301 -20.77 -31.00 -19.43
CA GLY A 301 -20.64 -31.61 -20.76
C GLY A 301 -21.54 -31.06 -21.85
N HIS A 302 -22.31 -30.01 -21.64
CA HIS A 302 -23.18 -29.38 -22.62
C HIS A 302 -23.10 -27.87 -22.59
N GLY A 303 -22.81 -27.23 -23.71
CA GLY A 303 -22.76 -25.77 -23.76
C GLY A 303 -21.79 -25.22 -24.79
N LYS A 304 -21.38 -23.97 -24.58
CA LYS A 304 -20.49 -23.26 -25.50
C LYS A 304 -19.34 -22.58 -24.74
N ILE A 305 -18.14 -22.73 -25.30
CA ILE A 305 -16.95 -21.96 -24.84
C ILE A 305 -16.59 -20.98 -25.97
N THR A 306 -16.54 -19.72 -25.64
CA THR A 306 -16.13 -18.64 -26.56
C THR A 306 -14.85 -18.00 -26.06
N ILE A 307 -13.83 -17.97 -26.91
CA ILE A 307 -12.58 -17.26 -26.63
C ILE A 307 -12.55 -16.03 -27.53
N GLN A 308 -12.49 -14.85 -26.94
CA GLN A 308 -12.37 -13.60 -27.67
C GLN A 308 -10.99 -13.03 -27.41
N ILE A 309 -10.25 -12.76 -28.49
CA ILE A 309 -8.93 -12.15 -28.44
C ILE A 309 -9.06 -10.75 -29.03
N LEU A 310 -8.70 -9.74 -28.23
CA LEU A 310 -8.74 -8.33 -28.61
C LEU A 310 -7.34 -7.77 -28.51
N ASP A 311 -6.77 -7.47 -29.65
CA ASP A 311 -5.48 -6.81 -29.72
C ASP A 311 -5.67 -5.29 -29.70
N THR A 312 -5.14 -4.62 -28.63
CA THR A 312 -5.18 -3.16 -28.47
C THR A 312 -3.78 -2.59 -28.58
N ALA A 313 -3.65 -1.27 -28.66
CA ALA A 313 -2.35 -0.62 -28.78
C ALA A 313 -1.40 -0.90 -27.59
N SER A 314 -1.92 -1.10 -26.38
CA SER A 314 -1.12 -1.28 -25.15
C SER A 314 -1.20 -2.68 -24.53
N GLN A 315 -2.25 -3.43 -24.82
CA GLN A 315 -2.55 -4.69 -24.15
C GLN A 315 -3.21 -5.68 -25.10
N LEU A 316 -2.96 -6.96 -24.83
CA LEU A 316 -3.68 -8.08 -25.42
C LEU A 316 -4.67 -8.60 -24.39
N LEU A 317 -5.97 -8.58 -24.75
CA LEU A 317 -7.06 -9.04 -23.88
C LEU A 317 -7.59 -10.38 -24.41
N ILE A 318 -7.67 -11.36 -23.52
CA ILE A 318 -8.19 -12.70 -23.86
C ILE A 318 -9.33 -13.01 -22.91
N ASP A 319 -10.54 -13.08 -23.44
CA ASP A 319 -11.76 -13.44 -22.71
C ASP A 319 -12.08 -14.91 -22.97
N VAL A 320 -12.15 -15.71 -21.93
CA VAL A 320 -12.62 -17.10 -21.98
C VAL A 320 -13.99 -17.16 -21.31
N THR A 321 -15.03 -17.38 -22.12
CA THR A 321 -16.42 -17.35 -21.67
C THR A 321 -17.03 -18.74 -21.80
N ASP A 322 -17.63 -19.24 -20.74
CA ASP A 322 -18.45 -20.46 -20.73
C ASP A 322 -19.94 -20.14 -20.51
N THR A 323 -20.80 -21.05 -20.85
CA THR A 323 -22.26 -20.99 -20.60
C THR A 323 -22.69 -21.90 -19.44
N GLY A 324 -21.79 -22.15 -18.48
CA GLY A 324 -22.01 -23.05 -17.37
C GLY A 324 -22.80 -22.44 -16.20
N LYS A 325 -22.69 -23.07 -15.04
CA LYS A 325 -23.44 -22.71 -13.82
C LYS A 325 -23.08 -21.34 -13.22
N GLY A 326 -22.01 -20.69 -13.69
CA GLY A 326 -21.55 -19.43 -13.15
C GLY A 326 -20.93 -19.53 -11.73
N ILE A 327 -20.54 -18.38 -11.20
CA ILE A 327 -19.93 -18.26 -9.87
C ILE A 327 -20.83 -17.38 -9.00
N SER A 328 -21.17 -17.85 -7.78
CA SER A 328 -21.95 -17.07 -6.84
C SER A 328 -21.17 -15.85 -6.34
N LYS A 329 -21.86 -14.75 -5.99
CA LYS A 329 -21.24 -13.53 -5.45
C LYS A 329 -20.40 -13.78 -4.20
N ALA A 330 -20.80 -14.73 -3.35
CA ALA A 330 -20.07 -15.11 -2.14
C ALA A 330 -18.70 -15.76 -2.44
N ASN A 331 -18.59 -16.46 -3.56
CA ASN A 331 -17.37 -17.18 -3.94
C ASN A 331 -16.39 -16.32 -4.76
N LEU A 332 -16.86 -15.27 -5.44
CA LEU A 332 -16.04 -14.41 -6.29
C LEU A 332 -14.73 -13.93 -5.65
N PRO A 333 -14.71 -13.44 -4.40
CA PRO A 333 -13.47 -12.98 -3.77
C PRO A 333 -12.46 -14.10 -3.50
N GLN A 334 -12.91 -15.38 -3.54
CA GLN A 334 -12.13 -16.53 -3.09
C GLN A 334 -11.67 -17.45 -4.24
N VAL A 335 -12.17 -17.27 -5.46
CA VAL A 335 -11.92 -18.22 -6.57
C VAL A 335 -10.44 -18.38 -6.93
N PHE A 336 -9.63 -17.36 -6.65
CA PHE A 336 -8.17 -17.38 -6.85
C PHE A 336 -7.38 -17.72 -5.59
N ASN A 337 -8.03 -17.96 -4.45
CA ASN A 337 -7.35 -18.30 -3.21
C ASN A 337 -6.86 -19.76 -3.24
N PRO A 338 -5.66 -20.04 -2.73
CA PRO A 338 -5.14 -21.41 -2.66
C PRO A 338 -6.08 -22.35 -1.89
N GLY A 339 -6.35 -23.51 -2.49
CA GLY A 339 -7.21 -24.54 -1.86
C GLY A 339 -8.72 -24.30 -2.01
N PHE A 340 -9.14 -23.17 -2.60
CA PHE A 340 -10.57 -22.94 -2.83
C PHE A 340 -11.10 -23.81 -3.97
N THR A 341 -12.11 -24.62 -3.69
CA THR A 341 -12.79 -25.47 -4.68
C THR A 341 -14.25 -25.73 -4.29
N THR A 342 -15.11 -25.72 -5.26
CA THR A 342 -16.51 -26.16 -5.14
C THR A 342 -16.72 -27.58 -5.69
N LYS A 343 -15.66 -28.22 -6.20
CA LYS A 343 -15.69 -29.56 -6.78
C LYS A 343 -15.47 -30.62 -5.71
N LYS A 344 -16.15 -31.78 -5.83
CA LYS A 344 -15.94 -32.93 -4.96
C LYS A 344 -14.52 -33.52 -5.05
N ARG A 345 -13.87 -33.39 -6.20
CA ARG A 345 -12.49 -33.78 -6.48
C ARG A 345 -11.73 -32.63 -7.08
N GLY A 346 -10.60 -32.31 -6.50
CA GLY A 346 -9.70 -31.22 -6.93
C GLY A 346 -9.07 -30.49 -5.74
N TRP A 347 -7.85 -30.07 -5.90
CA TRP A 347 -7.03 -29.45 -4.84
C TRP A 347 -7.27 -27.94 -4.70
N GLY A 348 -8.10 -27.32 -5.56
CA GLY A 348 -8.34 -25.87 -5.55
C GLY A 348 -7.09 -25.05 -5.92
N LEU A 349 -6.15 -25.64 -6.65
CA LEU A 349 -4.89 -24.97 -7.00
C LEU A 349 -4.88 -24.40 -8.42
N GLY A 350 -5.79 -24.83 -9.29
CA GLY A 350 -5.76 -24.46 -10.71
C GLY A 350 -5.81 -22.96 -10.96
N LEU A 351 -6.87 -22.28 -10.49
CA LEU A 351 -7.01 -20.83 -10.66
C LEU A 351 -5.94 -20.02 -9.92
N THR A 352 -5.48 -20.50 -8.78
CA THR A 352 -4.35 -19.89 -8.04
C THR A 352 -3.06 -19.92 -8.86
N LEU A 353 -2.76 -21.06 -9.47
CA LEU A 353 -1.60 -21.22 -10.36
C LEU A 353 -1.76 -20.40 -11.64
N THR A 354 -2.95 -20.39 -12.24
CA THR A 354 -3.27 -19.55 -13.41
C THR A 354 -2.99 -18.09 -13.11
N LYS A 355 -3.47 -17.58 -11.96
CA LYS A 355 -3.22 -16.21 -11.51
C LYS A 355 -1.73 -15.95 -11.32
N ARG A 356 -1.03 -16.85 -10.67
CA ARG A 356 0.42 -16.73 -10.47
C ARG A 356 1.18 -16.70 -11.79
N ILE A 357 0.85 -17.57 -12.73
CA ILE A 357 1.51 -17.63 -14.04
C ILE A 357 1.32 -16.31 -14.79
N ILE A 358 0.11 -15.79 -14.84
CA ILE A 358 -0.17 -14.53 -15.54
C ILE A 358 0.46 -13.33 -14.84
N GLU A 359 0.25 -13.17 -13.52
CA GLU A 359 0.68 -11.97 -12.81
C GLU A 359 2.20 -11.94 -12.55
N GLN A 360 2.79 -13.07 -12.15
CA GLN A 360 4.21 -13.06 -11.75
C GLN A 360 5.16 -13.31 -12.92
N TYR A 361 4.82 -14.19 -13.85
CA TYR A 361 5.70 -14.58 -14.94
C TYR A 361 5.45 -13.79 -16.23
N HIS A 362 4.19 -13.52 -16.57
CA HIS A 362 3.83 -12.76 -17.76
C HIS A 362 3.58 -11.26 -17.48
N LYS A 363 3.65 -10.82 -16.21
CA LYS A 363 3.43 -9.42 -15.80
C LYS A 363 2.08 -8.85 -16.26
N GLY A 364 1.10 -9.73 -16.45
CA GLY A 364 -0.25 -9.42 -16.84
C GLY A 364 -1.22 -9.40 -15.65
N ALA A 365 -2.51 -9.47 -15.94
CA ALA A 365 -3.58 -9.63 -14.96
C ALA A 365 -4.57 -10.71 -15.37
N ILE A 366 -5.22 -11.36 -14.40
CA ILE A 366 -6.35 -12.27 -14.63
C ILE A 366 -7.42 -12.07 -13.56
N TYR A 367 -8.67 -12.00 -14.02
CA TYR A 367 -9.83 -11.83 -13.14
C TYR A 367 -11.12 -12.34 -13.78
N VAL A 368 -12.17 -12.44 -12.98
CA VAL A 368 -13.52 -12.71 -13.46
C VAL A 368 -14.12 -11.41 -13.99
N LYS A 369 -14.24 -11.28 -15.31
CA LYS A 369 -14.82 -10.11 -15.97
C LYS A 369 -16.32 -10.02 -15.76
N ALA A 370 -16.99 -11.15 -15.90
CA ALA A 370 -18.43 -11.25 -15.73
C ALA A 370 -18.80 -12.67 -15.29
N THR A 371 -19.80 -12.80 -14.45
CA THR A 371 -20.41 -14.08 -14.09
C THR A 371 -21.84 -13.88 -13.61
N GLU A 372 -22.71 -14.79 -14.02
CA GLU A 372 -24.10 -14.82 -13.57
C GLU A 372 -24.50 -16.29 -13.30
N PRO A 373 -25.02 -16.58 -12.08
CA PRO A 373 -25.46 -17.94 -11.77
C PRO A 373 -26.46 -18.47 -12.81
N GLY A 374 -26.16 -19.65 -13.37
CA GLY A 374 -26.96 -20.29 -14.41
C GLY A 374 -26.76 -19.78 -15.85
N LYS A 375 -25.92 -18.78 -16.08
CA LYS A 375 -25.64 -18.22 -17.42
C LYS A 375 -24.18 -18.34 -17.85
N GLY A 376 -23.27 -18.55 -16.90
CA GLY A 376 -21.87 -18.80 -17.21
C GLY A 376 -20.90 -17.79 -16.57
N THR A 377 -19.64 -17.91 -16.97
CA THR A 377 -18.54 -17.08 -16.47
C THR A 377 -17.64 -16.63 -17.61
N THR A 378 -17.13 -15.42 -17.52
CA THR A 378 -16.07 -14.88 -18.38
C THR A 378 -14.84 -14.59 -17.53
N PHE A 379 -13.75 -15.30 -17.79
CA PHE A 379 -12.43 -14.96 -17.28
C PHE A 379 -11.70 -14.07 -18.28
N ARG A 380 -11.07 -13.00 -17.82
CA ARG A 380 -10.24 -12.14 -18.65
C ARG A 380 -8.79 -12.26 -18.24
N ILE A 381 -7.93 -12.46 -19.24
CA ILE A 381 -6.48 -12.34 -19.15
C ILE A 381 -6.08 -11.05 -19.86
N GLU A 382 -5.21 -10.28 -19.25
CA GLU A 382 -4.58 -9.08 -19.81
C GLU A 382 -3.08 -9.30 -19.85
N LEU A 383 -2.48 -9.22 -21.05
CA LEU A 383 -1.03 -9.26 -21.24
C LEU A 383 -0.57 -7.90 -21.75
N ASN A 384 0.47 -7.36 -21.13
CA ASN A 384 1.06 -6.09 -21.58
C ASN A 384 1.86 -6.34 -22.86
N LYS A 385 1.70 -5.46 -23.84
CA LYS A 385 2.59 -5.39 -24.99
C LYS A 385 3.82 -4.60 -24.54
N GLY A 386 4.98 -5.21 -24.61
CA GLY A 386 6.27 -4.60 -24.26
C GLY A 386 6.62 -3.42 -25.17
#